data_84193dc6d42872ad7e858b9b4e420e0c
#
_entry.id   84193dc6d42872ad7e858b9b4e420e0c
#
_cell.length_a   1.000
_cell.length_b   1.000
_cell.length_c   1.000
_cell.angle_alpha   90.00
_cell.angle_beta   90.00
_cell.angle_gamma   90.00
#
_symmetry.space_group_name_H-M   'P 1'
#
loop_
_entity.id
_entity.type
_entity.pdbx_description
1 polymer ?
#
loop_
_entity_poly.entity_id
_entity_poly.type
_entity_poly.pdbx_seq_one_letter_code
_entity_poly.pdbx_strand_id
1 'polypeptide(L)'
;MNRQVFQSPLFERQKKRLTKREVESLDAGIKGIMENPKVGEPKRSDIAGVYVYKFKVGPKLFLLAYEFDDSEIDLLAIGPHENFYRDLKRYLK
;
A
#
# COMPACT_ATOMS: atom_id res chain seq x y z
N MET A 1 -2.75 -18.74 -9.56
CA MET A 1 -2.31 -19.08 -8.21
C MET A 1 -2.46 -17.88 -7.30
N ASN A 2 -2.88 -18.15 -6.06
CA ASN A 2 -3.07 -17.08 -5.10
C ASN A 2 -1.76 -16.74 -4.40
N ARG A 3 -1.46 -15.45 -4.33
CA ARG A 3 -0.33 -14.97 -3.56
C ARG A 3 -0.73 -14.80 -2.10
N GLN A 4 0.22 -15.03 -1.20
CA GLN A 4 0.03 -14.72 0.20
C GLN A 4 0.26 -13.23 0.41
N VAL A 5 -0.47 -12.64 1.37
CA VAL A 5 -0.38 -11.21 1.65
C VAL A 5 0.22 -11.02 3.04
N PHE A 6 1.30 -10.25 3.10
CA PHE A 6 1.98 -9.94 4.36
C PHE A 6 1.90 -8.44 4.64
N GLN A 7 1.90 -8.09 5.91
CA GLN A 7 1.83 -6.70 6.35
C GLN A 7 3.12 -6.34 7.10
N SER A 8 3.76 -5.25 6.69
CA SER A 8 4.92 -4.75 7.42
C SER A 8 4.49 -4.18 8.78
N PRO A 9 5.42 -4.07 9.74
CA PRO A 9 5.10 -3.41 11.01
C PRO A 9 4.63 -1.97 10.82
N LEU A 10 5.21 -1.23 9.88
CA LEU A 10 4.76 0.12 9.58
C LEU A 10 3.32 0.13 9.08
N PHE A 11 3.00 -0.76 8.12
CA PHE A 11 1.64 -0.87 7.59
C PHE A 11 0.64 -1.15 8.70
N GLU A 12 0.95 -2.09 9.58
CA GLU A 12 0.06 -2.45 10.69
C GLU A 12 -0.21 -1.26 11.60
N ARG A 13 0.83 -0.48 11.94
CA ARG A 13 0.67 0.70 12.79
C ARG A 13 -0.19 1.76 12.11
N GLN A 14 0.04 1.98 10.82
CA GLN A 14 -0.70 2.99 10.07
C GLN A 14 -2.16 2.58 9.88
N LYS A 15 -2.42 1.30 9.65
CA LYS A 15 -3.79 0.81 9.48
C LYS A 15 -4.63 1.05 10.73
N LYS A 16 -4.03 0.95 11.90
CA LYS A 16 -4.75 1.16 13.16
C LYS A 16 -5.29 2.59 13.31
N ARG A 17 -4.75 3.54 12.57
CA ARG A 17 -5.20 4.94 12.62
C ARG A 17 -6.34 5.23 11.68
N LEU A 18 -6.71 4.29 10.83
CA LEU A 18 -7.76 4.49 9.84
C LEU A 18 -9.14 4.34 10.45
N THR A 19 -10.11 5.09 9.92
CA THR A 19 -11.51 4.91 10.26
C THR A 19 -12.03 3.62 9.65
N LYS A 20 -13.17 3.15 10.11
CA LYS A 20 -13.80 1.95 9.56
C LYS A 20 -14.03 2.08 8.05
N ARG A 21 -14.52 3.24 7.60
CA ARG A 21 -14.76 3.50 6.18
C ARG A 21 -13.47 3.44 5.38
N GLU A 22 -12.39 4.00 5.93
CA GLU A 22 -11.08 3.97 5.28
C GLU A 22 -10.54 2.55 5.17
N VAL A 23 -10.72 1.74 6.21
CA VAL A 23 -10.30 0.33 6.18
C VAL A 23 -11.09 -0.45 5.13
N GLU A 24 -12.38 -0.20 5.01
CA GLU A 24 -13.20 -0.88 4.00
C GLU A 24 -12.69 -0.56 2.58
N SER A 25 -12.35 0.69 2.32
CA SER A 25 -11.78 1.10 1.03
C SER A 25 -10.40 0.49 0.81
N LEU A 26 -9.59 0.44 1.87
CA LEU A 26 -8.27 -0.20 1.81
C LEU A 26 -8.42 -1.69 1.45
N ASP A 27 -9.34 -2.39 2.10
CA ASP A 27 -9.53 -3.83 1.85
C ASP A 27 -9.96 -4.08 0.40
N ALA A 28 -10.81 -3.22 -0.15
CA ALA A 28 -11.21 -3.32 -1.55
C ALA A 28 -10.00 -3.11 -2.47
N GLY A 29 -9.14 -2.16 -2.14
CA GLY A 29 -7.90 -1.93 -2.90
C GLY A 29 -6.95 -3.12 -2.84
N ILE A 30 -6.80 -3.72 -1.67
CA ILE A 30 -5.96 -4.91 -1.51
C ILE A 30 -6.49 -6.07 -2.37
N LYS A 31 -7.79 -6.24 -2.42
CA LYS A 31 -8.40 -7.25 -3.31
C LYS A 31 -8.04 -7.01 -4.76
N GLY A 32 -8.10 -5.76 -5.21
CA GLY A 32 -7.72 -5.42 -6.57
C GLY A 32 -6.25 -5.73 -6.86
N ILE A 33 -5.37 -5.47 -5.90
CA ILE A 33 -3.96 -5.79 -6.01
C ILE A 33 -3.75 -7.31 -6.08
N MET A 34 -4.50 -8.07 -5.30
CA MET A 34 -4.42 -9.54 -5.34
C MET A 34 -4.81 -10.08 -6.70
N GLU A 35 -5.80 -9.48 -7.33
CA GLU A 35 -6.25 -9.89 -8.67
C GLU A 35 -5.25 -9.47 -9.75
N ASN A 36 -4.64 -8.30 -9.60
CA ASN A 36 -3.66 -7.77 -10.55
C ASN A 36 -2.61 -6.94 -9.83
N PRO A 37 -1.49 -7.54 -9.41
CA PRO A 37 -0.46 -6.80 -8.66
C PRO A 37 0.16 -5.64 -9.42
N LYS A 38 0.01 -5.59 -10.73
CA LYS A 38 0.54 -4.49 -11.55
C LYS A 38 -0.41 -3.31 -11.64
N VAL A 39 -1.55 -3.33 -10.92
CA VAL A 39 -2.53 -2.24 -10.97
C VAL A 39 -1.97 -0.94 -10.41
N GLY A 40 -1.07 -1.02 -9.43
CA GLY A 40 -0.42 0.17 -8.88
C GLY A 40 0.63 0.74 -9.82
N GLU A 41 1.07 1.95 -9.53
CA GLU A 41 2.10 2.62 -10.32
C GLU A 41 3.49 2.19 -9.85
N PRO A 42 4.33 1.65 -10.75
CA PRO A 42 5.70 1.31 -10.37
C PRO A 42 6.53 2.56 -10.11
N LYS A 43 7.28 2.56 -9.04
CA LYS A 43 8.15 3.68 -8.67
C LYS A 43 9.59 3.43 -9.10
N ARG A 44 10.39 4.49 -9.08
CA ARG A 44 11.78 4.47 -9.57
C ARG A 44 12.71 5.05 -8.53
N SER A 45 14.00 5.09 -8.86
CA SER A 45 15.05 5.67 -8.02
C SER A 45 15.18 4.95 -6.68
N ASP A 46 15.15 5.69 -5.58
CA ASP A 46 15.40 5.14 -4.25
C ASP A 46 14.29 4.23 -3.73
N ILE A 47 13.15 4.18 -4.41
CA ILE A 47 12.07 3.22 -4.07
C ILE A 47 11.73 2.32 -5.27
N ALA A 48 12.71 2.03 -6.10
CA ALA A 48 12.54 1.12 -7.22
C ALA A 48 12.09 -0.26 -6.72
N GLY A 49 11.14 -0.87 -7.44
CA GLY A 49 10.55 -2.14 -7.04
C GLY A 49 9.27 -1.98 -6.23
N VAL A 50 8.99 -0.79 -5.75
CA VAL A 50 7.76 -0.50 -5.01
C VAL A 50 6.68 -0.05 -5.97
N TYR A 51 5.47 -0.53 -5.77
CA TYR A 51 4.27 -0.08 -6.48
C TYR A 51 3.42 0.72 -5.52
N VAL A 52 2.73 1.74 -6.04
CA VAL A 52 1.82 2.56 -5.22
C VAL A 52 0.43 2.57 -5.85
N TYR A 53 -0.55 2.13 -5.09
CA TYR A 53 -1.95 2.14 -5.45
C TYR A 53 -2.63 3.34 -4.77
N LYS A 54 -3.37 4.14 -5.55
CA LYS A 54 -4.04 5.34 -5.05
C LYS A 54 -5.53 5.12 -5.00
N PHE A 55 -6.17 5.56 -3.92
CA PHE A 55 -7.62 5.52 -3.81
C PHE A 55 -8.11 6.68 -2.96
N LYS A 56 -9.37 7.06 -3.17
CA LYS A 56 -9.98 8.17 -2.42
C LYS A 56 -11.04 7.65 -1.47
N VAL A 57 -11.10 8.28 -0.30
CA VAL A 57 -12.19 8.08 0.67
C VAL A 57 -12.74 9.46 0.96
N GLY A 58 -13.93 9.77 0.40
CA GLY A 58 -14.40 11.15 0.39
C GLY A 58 -13.40 12.04 -0.34
N PRO A 59 -13.02 13.20 0.24
CA PRO A 59 -12.06 14.09 -0.39
C PRO A 59 -10.60 13.69 -0.17
N LYS A 60 -10.32 12.71 0.67
CA LYS A 60 -8.95 12.32 1.01
C LYS A 60 -8.36 11.33 0.02
N LEU A 61 -7.15 11.61 -0.44
CA LEU A 61 -6.38 10.69 -1.26
C LEU A 61 -5.47 9.85 -0.37
N PHE A 62 -5.59 8.52 -0.48
CA PHE A 62 -4.75 7.57 0.22
C PHE A 62 -3.80 6.87 -0.73
N LEU A 63 -2.63 6.53 -0.23
CA LEU A 63 -1.62 5.79 -0.97
C LEU A 63 -1.31 4.49 -0.23
N LEU A 64 -1.19 3.40 -1.00
CA LEU A 64 -0.82 2.09 -0.49
C LEU A 64 0.41 1.61 -1.24
N ALA A 65 1.54 1.49 -0.52
CA ALA A 65 2.78 1.02 -1.11
C ALA A 65 2.91 -0.49 -0.88
N TYR A 66 3.35 -1.20 -1.90
CA TYR A 66 3.52 -2.64 -1.83
C TYR A 66 4.59 -3.13 -2.79
N GLU A 67 5.10 -4.31 -2.51
CA GLU A 67 5.97 -5.06 -3.41
C GLU A 67 5.33 -6.42 -3.64
N PHE A 68 5.71 -7.09 -4.72
CA PHE A 68 5.19 -8.42 -4.98
C PHE A 68 6.15 -9.24 -5.84
N ASP A 69 6.01 -10.55 -5.72
CA ASP A 69 6.64 -11.51 -6.63
C ASP A 69 5.58 -12.58 -6.95
N ASP A 70 6.01 -13.71 -7.49
CA ASP A 70 5.07 -14.76 -7.92
C ASP A 70 4.34 -15.41 -6.74
N SER A 71 4.89 -15.34 -5.53
CA SER A 71 4.36 -16.05 -4.37
C SER A 71 3.70 -15.15 -3.33
N GLU A 72 4.03 -13.86 -3.29
CA GLU A 72 3.54 -13.01 -2.21
C GLU A 72 3.38 -11.54 -2.61
N ILE A 73 2.56 -10.86 -1.81
CA ILE A 73 2.40 -9.41 -1.85
C ILE A 73 2.77 -8.90 -0.48
N ASP A 74 3.69 -7.94 -0.42
CA ASP A 74 4.12 -7.32 0.84
C ASP A 74 3.55 -5.91 0.91
N LEU A 75 2.63 -5.67 1.85
CA LEU A 75 2.04 -4.36 2.07
C LEU A 75 2.99 -3.56 2.97
N LEU A 76 3.55 -2.48 2.44
CA LEU A 76 4.63 -1.74 3.09
C LEU A 76 4.15 -0.56 3.92
N ALA A 77 3.22 0.23 3.37
CA ALA A 77 2.76 1.45 4.03
C ALA A 77 1.40 1.88 3.49
N ILE A 78 0.60 2.51 4.34
CA ILE A 78 -0.72 3.04 3.99
C ILE A 78 -0.92 4.37 4.70
N GLY A 79 -1.40 5.38 3.98
CA GLY A 79 -1.70 6.65 4.61
C GLY A 79 -2.13 7.70 3.61
N PRO A 80 -2.52 8.87 4.13
CA PRO A 80 -2.87 10.00 3.27
C PRO A 80 -1.65 10.47 2.49
N HIS A 81 -1.90 11.13 1.37
CA HIS A 81 -0.84 11.56 0.45
C HIS A 81 0.25 12.39 1.15
N GLU A 82 -0.13 13.23 2.11
CA GLU A 82 0.83 14.09 2.81
C GLU A 82 1.84 13.25 3.58
N ASN A 83 3.13 13.54 3.38
CA ASN A 83 4.25 12.90 4.06
C ASN A 83 4.38 11.39 3.81
N PHE A 84 3.53 10.82 2.94
CA PHE A 84 3.55 9.39 2.69
C PHE A 84 4.92 8.90 2.19
N TYR A 85 5.45 9.55 1.17
CA TYR A 85 6.73 9.13 0.59
C TYR A 85 7.90 9.34 1.54
N ARG A 86 7.86 10.40 2.35
CA ARG A 86 8.89 10.64 3.35
C ARG A 86 8.94 9.49 4.36
N ASP A 87 7.78 9.10 4.86
CA ASP A 87 7.69 8.03 5.86
C ASP A 87 8.07 6.68 5.26
N LEU A 88 7.65 6.41 4.03
CA LEU A 88 8.00 5.18 3.33
C LEU A 88 9.52 5.08 3.11
N LYS A 89 10.14 6.14 2.62
CA LYS A 89 11.58 6.15 2.37
C LYS A 89 12.37 5.95 3.66
N ARG A 90 11.90 6.56 4.74
CA ARG A 90 12.52 6.39 6.05
C ARG A 90 12.45 4.95 6.53
N TYR A 91 11.33 4.29 6.30
CA TYR A 91 11.15 2.90 6.68
C TYR A 91 12.04 1.96 5.86
N LEU A 92 12.20 2.24 4.58
CA LEU A 92 12.95 1.37 3.66
C LEU A 92 14.47 1.52 3.77
N LYS A 93 14.96 2.49 4.52
CA LYS A 93 16.39 2.67 4.72
C LYS A 93 17.03 1.50 5.44
#